data_b03c3c5e26c4b6e5cb9a295612ecb291
#
_entry.id   b03c3c5e26c4b6e5cb9a295612ecb291
#
_cell.length_a   1.000
_cell.length_b   1.000
_cell.length_c   1.000
_cell.angle_alpha   90.00
_cell.angle_beta   90.00
_cell.angle_gamma   90.00
#
_symmetry.space_group_name_H-M   'P 1'
#
loop_
_entity.id
_entity.type
_entity.pdbx_description
1 polymer ?
#
loop_
_entity_poly.entity_id
_entity_poly.type
_entity_poly.pdbx_seq_one_letter_code
_entity_poly.pdbx_strand_id
1 'polypeptide(L)'
;MKHIYIIAEIGCNHCGDPVKAKEMVYKAKECGVDAVKFQTFNASALISRYAPKADYQIKTTGRNENQLEMTRKLELPFIEYERLRDYAISLGLDVFSTAFDMESIEMLEHSGQSIWKIPSGEVTNLPYLERIAKLKMKGKKIILSTGMSTIDEIHQAVDILLQHESKENITILHCNTEYPTPDKDVNLSAIDTLHQEFPDFEIGFSEFDKQPLYLLEYESI
;
A
#
# COMPACT_ATOMS: atom_id res chain seq x y z
N MET A 1 -8.30 20.37 -15.68
CA MET A 1 -8.16 19.64 -14.41
C MET A 1 -6.90 18.79 -14.48
N LYS A 2 -6.10 18.77 -13.42
CA LYS A 2 -4.95 17.84 -13.30
C LYS A 2 -5.52 16.42 -13.17
N HIS A 3 -4.97 15.44 -13.87
CA HIS A 3 -5.40 14.04 -13.76
C HIS A 3 -5.11 13.52 -12.35
N ILE A 4 -6.09 12.88 -11.73
CA ILE A 4 -5.91 12.19 -10.44
C ILE A 4 -5.43 10.78 -10.74
N TYR A 5 -4.28 10.39 -10.16
CA TYR A 5 -3.73 9.06 -10.32
C TYR A 5 -4.45 8.07 -9.41
N ILE A 6 -5.20 7.14 -9.99
CA ILE A 6 -6.06 6.19 -9.28
C ILE A 6 -5.40 4.83 -9.18
N ILE A 7 -5.25 4.33 -7.96
CA ILE A 7 -4.64 3.04 -7.65
C ILE A 7 -5.70 2.08 -7.11
N ALA A 8 -5.94 0.98 -7.82
CA ALA A 8 -6.80 -0.08 -7.31
C ALA A 8 -6.01 -1.03 -6.39
N GLU A 9 -6.45 -1.16 -5.15
CA GLU A 9 -5.88 -2.09 -4.17
C GLU A 9 -6.39 -3.52 -4.42
N ILE A 10 -5.59 -4.35 -5.07
CA ILE A 10 -5.84 -5.80 -5.16
C ILE A 10 -5.53 -6.44 -3.80
N GLY A 11 -4.42 -6.01 -3.17
CA GLY A 11 -3.99 -6.43 -1.85
C GLY A 11 -3.95 -7.94 -1.71
N CYS A 12 -4.63 -8.47 -0.69
CA CYS A 12 -4.80 -9.91 -0.43
C CYS A 12 -6.22 -10.41 -0.80
N ASN A 13 -7.05 -9.63 -1.47
CA ASN A 13 -8.44 -9.98 -1.78
C ASN A 13 -8.58 -11.19 -2.73
N HIS A 14 -7.49 -11.53 -3.42
CA HIS A 14 -7.39 -12.75 -4.21
C HIS A 14 -7.33 -14.04 -3.35
N CYS A 15 -7.08 -13.93 -2.03
CA CYS A 15 -7.01 -15.08 -1.10
C CYS A 15 -6.02 -16.18 -1.56
N GLY A 16 -4.84 -15.79 -2.07
CA GLY A 16 -3.82 -16.73 -2.57
C GLY A 16 -4.10 -17.33 -3.95
N ASP A 17 -5.23 -16.99 -4.59
CA ASP A 17 -5.63 -17.53 -5.90
C ASP A 17 -5.17 -16.61 -7.04
N PRO A 18 -4.21 -17.05 -7.90
CA PRO A 18 -3.70 -16.23 -9.00
C PRO A 18 -4.74 -16.04 -10.12
N VAL A 19 -5.71 -16.92 -10.29
CA VAL A 19 -6.78 -16.77 -11.29
C VAL A 19 -7.70 -15.62 -10.86
N LYS A 20 -8.11 -15.63 -9.61
CA LYS A 20 -8.90 -14.53 -9.02
C LYS A 20 -8.14 -13.20 -9.05
N ALA A 21 -6.85 -13.20 -8.73
CA ALA A 21 -6.01 -12.02 -8.83
C ALA A 21 -5.98 -11.45 -10.25
N LYS A 22 -5.87 -12.30 -11.27
CA LYS A 22 -5.92 -11.90 -12.67
C LYS A 22 -7.25 -11.29 -13.08
N GLU A 23 -8.36 -11.86 -12.61
CA GLU A 23 -9.70 -11.28 -12.85
C GLU A 23 -9.83 -9.89 -12.21
N MET A 24 -9.30 -9.71 -11.00
CA MET A 24 -9.30 -8.42 -10.32
C MET A 24 -8.49 -7.37 -11.09
N VAL A 25 -7.32 -7.71 -11.60
CA VAL A 25 -6.52 -6.83 -12.48
C VAL A 25 -7.31 -6.41 -13.72
N TYR A 26 -7.98 -7.38 -14.38
CA TYR A 26 -8.80 -7.09 -15.54
C TYR A 26 -9.96 -6.14 -15.21
N LYS A 27 -10.64 -6.37 -14.10
CA LYS A 27 -11.75 -5.50 -13.63
C LYS A 27 -11.26 -4.10 -13.27
N ALA A 28 -10.12 -3.98 -12.63
CA ALA A 28 -9.49 -2.68 -12.35
C ALA A 28 -9.25 -1.91 -13.65
N LYS A 29 -8.72 -2.58 -14.70
CA LYS A 29 -8.57 -1.96 -16.03
C LYS A 29 -9.89 -1.50 -16.63
N GLU A 30 -10.95 -2.30 -16.53
CA GLU A 30 -12.28 -1.92 -17.02
C GLU A 30 -12.84 -0.69 -16.28
N CYS A 31 -12.48 -0.51 -15.01
CA CYS A 31 -12.85 0.67 -14.21
C CYS A 31 -12.03 1.93 -14.56
N GLY A 32 -11.00 1.82 -15.39
CA GLY A 32 -10.22 2.97 -15.86
C GLY A 32 -9.19 3.49 -14.86
N VAL A 33 -8.71 2.66 -13.92
CA VAL A 33 -7.64 3.02 -12.99
C VAL A 33 -6.29 3.12 -13.71
N ASP A 34 -5.34 3.84 -13.12
CA ASP A 34 -3.97 4.00 -13.65
C ASP A 34 -3.07 2.85 -13.20
N ALA A 35 -3.27 2.35 -11.99
CA ALA A 35 -2.41 1.33 -11.39
C ALA A 35 -3.19 0.28 -10.61
N VAL A 36 -2.55 -0.88 -10.43
CA VAL A 36 -2.97 -1.91 -9.47
C VAL A 36 -1.88 -2.14 -8.44
N LYS A 37 -2.27 -2.32 -7.18
CA LYS A 37 -1.35 -2.56 -6.09
C LYS A 37 -1.61 -3.91 -5.42
N PHE A 38 -0.54 -4.67 -5.22
CA PHE A 38 -0.52 -5.94 -4.50
C PHE A 38 0.14 -5.81 -3.12
N GLN A 39 0.20 -6.91 -2.41
CA GLN A 39 0.95 -7.07 -1.16
C GLN A 39 1.87 -8.29 -1.30
N THR A 40 3.15 -8.09 -0.99
CA THR A 40 4.16 -9.16 -1.03
C THR A 40 4.73 -9.34 0.37
N PHE A 41 4.63 -10.55 0.88
CA PHE A 41 5.10 -10.90 2.22
C PHE A 41 5.39 -12.40 2.31
N ASN A 42 6.31 -12.73 3.21
CA ASN A 42 6.47 -14.08 3.74
C ASN A 42 5.77 -14.13 5.10
N ALA A 43 4.66 -14.85 5.22
CA ALA A 43 3.88 -14.91 6.46
C ALA A 43 4.73 -15.35 7.66
N SER A 44 5.72 -16.23 7.45
CA SER A 44 6.60 -16.70 8.52
C SER A 44 7.62 -15.66 8.98
N ALA A 45 7.98 -14.69 8.12
CA ALA A 45 8.82 -13.55 8.48
C ALA A 45 8.01 -12.44 9.15
N LEU A 46 6.75 -12.29 8.75
CA LEU A 46 5.86 -11.20 9.19
C LEU A 46 5.16 -11.52 10.51
N ILE A 47 4.70 -12.75 10.71
CA ILE A 47 3.81 -13.13 11.82
C ILE A 47 4.47 -14.13 12.75
N SER A 48 4.52 -13.79 14.04
CA SER A 48 4.92 -14.74 15.07
C SER A 48 3.95 -15.93 15.13
N ARG A 49 4.49 -17.15 15.26
CA ARG A 49 3.67 -18.36 15.47
C ARG A 49 2.76 -18.31 16.71
N TYR A 50 3.03 -17.38 17.61
CA TYR A 50 2.25 -17.18 18.83
C TYR A 50 1.25 -16.03 18.74
N ALA A 51 1.23 -15.30 17.61
CA ALA A 51 0.34 -14.17 17.43
C ALA A 51 -1.13 -14.63 17.41
N PRO A 52 -1.99 -14.09 18.28
CA PRO A 52 -3.43 -14.32 18.20
C PRO A 52 -4.01 -13.57 17.01
N LYS A 53 -5.12 -14.07 16.47
CA LYS A 53 -5.94 -13.29 15.54
C LYS A 53 -6.53 -12.06 16.24
N ALA A 54 -6.63 -10.94 15.49
CA ALA A 54 -7.39 -9.80 15.95
C ALA A 54 -8.91 -10.13 15.98
N ASP A 55 -9.68 -9.40 16.81
CA ASP A 55 -11.11 -9.68 17.01
C ASP A 55 -11.93 -9.65 15.71
N TYR A 56 -11.63 -8.72 14.80
CA TYR A 56 -12.31 -8.64 13.50
C TYR A 56 -11.97 -9.85 12.60
N GLN A 57 -10.73 -10.37 12.68
CA GLN A 57 -10.31 -11.55 11.95
C GLN A 57 -11.03 -12.80 12.47
N ILE A 58 -11.20 -12.91 13.80
CA ILE A 58 -11.95 -14.00 14.42
C ILE A 58 -13.42 -14.01 13.96
N LYS A 59 -14.02 -12.83 13.83
CA LYS A 59 -15.41 -12.69 13.36
C LYS A 59 -15.60 -13.16 11.92
N THR A 60 -14.61 -12.97 11.07
CA THR A 60 -14.69 -13.29 9.63
C THR A 60 -14.19 -14.69 9.29
N THR A 61 -13.16 -15.19 9.98
CA THR A 61 -12.47 -16.46 9.65
C THR A 61 -12.57 -17.51 10.74
N GLY A 62 -13.22 -17.22 11.87
CA GLY A 62 -13.37 -18.14 13.00
C GLY A 62 -12.10 -18.28 13.86
N ARG A 63 -12.16 -19.17 14.88
CA ARG A 63 -11.08 -19.36 15.86
C ARG A 63 -10.19 -20.58 15.60
N ASN A 64 -10.48 -21.38 14.57
CA ASN A 64 -9.86 -22.70 14.39
C ASN A 64 -8.42 -22.67 13.88
N GLU A 65 -7.88 -21.50 13.58
CA GLU A 65 -6.52 -21.32 13.11
C GLU A 65 -5.89 -20.09 13.77
N ASN A 66 -4.57 -20.03 13.87
CA ASN A 66 -3.86 -18.84 14.36
C ASN A 66 -3.66 -17.81 13.26
N GLN A 67 -3.11 -16.62 13.61
CA GLN A 67 -2.90 -15.54 12.65
C GLN A 67 -1.93 -15.95 11.53
N LEU A 68 -0.85 -16.67 11.85
CA LEU A 68 0.12 -17.13 10.87
C LEU A 68 -0.49 -18.08 9.83
N GLU A 69 -1.30 -19.05 10.28
CA GLU A 69 -1.99 -19.99 9.38
C GLU A 69 -2.99 -19.28 8.46
N MET A 70 -3.72 -18.31 9.01
CA MET A 70 -4.62 -17.48 8.21
C MET A 70 -3.85 -16.68 7.16
N THR A 71 -2.76 -16.00 7.56
CA THR A 71 -1.97 -15.15 6.67
C THR A 71 -1.29 -15.95 5.57
N ARG A 72 -0.80 -17.16 5.84
CA ARG A 72 -0.23 -18.06 4.81
C ARG A 72 -1.18 -18.37 3.66
N LYS A 73 -2.48 -18.43 3.92
CA LYS A 73 -3.49 -18.68 2.87
C LYS A 73 -3.68 -17.48 1.95
N LEU A 74 -3.19 -16.32 2.36
CA LEU A 74 -3.28 -15.08 1.60
C LEU A 74 -2.02 -14.81 0.78
N GLU A 75 -0.93 -15.54 1.03
CA GLU A 75 0.31 -15.40 0.26
C GLU A 75 0.07 -15.69 -1.22
N LEU A 76 0.60 -14.83 -2.06
CA LEU A 76 0.70 -15.08 -3.49
C LEU A 76 2.16 -15.46 -3.79
N PRO A 77 2.44 -16.64 -4.37
CA PRO A 77 3.79 -17.01 -4.76
C PRO A 77 4.41 -15.94 -5.65
N PHE A 78 5.68 -15.58 -5.41
CA PHE A 78 6.32 -14.47 -6.12
C PHE A 78 6.32 -14.66 -7.64
N ILE A 79 6.51 -15.89 -8.11
CA ILE A 79 6.42 -16.21 -9.54
C ILE A 79 5.04 -15.89 -10.15
N GLU A 80 3.96 -16.04 -9.35
CA GLU A 80 2.62 -15.68 -9.80
C GLU A 80 2.42 -14.17 -9.78
N TYR A 81 3.02 -13.47 -8.80
CA TYR A 81 3.06 -12.00 -8.81
C TYR A 81 3.76 -11.47 -10.07
N GLU A 82 4.91 -12.02 -10.45
CA GLU A 82 5.61 -11.60 -11.68
C GLU A 82 4.74 -11.80 -12.94
N ARG A 83 4.04 -12.92 -13.05
CA ARG A 83 3.10 -13.18 -14.15
C ARG A 83 1.95 -12.18 -14.19
N LEU A 84 1.41 -11.85 -13.01
CA LEU A 84 0.32 -10.86 -12.88
C LEU A 84 0.81 -9.44 -13.18
N ARG A 85 2.03 -9.11 -12.76
CA ARG A 85 2.70 -7.85 -13.11
C ARG A 85 2.81 -7.70 -14.64
N ASP A 86 3.37 -8.70 -15.30
CA ASP A 86 3.54 -8.68 -16.76
C ASP A 86 2.17 -8.60 -17.48
N TYR A 87 1.16 -9.27 -16.95
CA TYR A 87 -0.20 -9.17 -17.46
C TYR A 87 -0.77 -7.76 -17.27
N ALA A 88 -0.64 -7.14 -16.07
CA ALA A 88 -1.11 -5.77 -15.82
C ALA A 88 -0.42 -4.76 -16.74
N ILE A 89 0.90 -4.87 -16.92
CA ILE A 89 1.68 -4.04 -17.84
C ILE A 89 1.16 -4.20 -19.30
N SER A 90 0.84 -5.43 -19.71
CA SER A 90 0.28 -5.68 -21.05
C SER A 90 -1.07 -5.01 -21.30
N LEU A 91 -1.81 -4.72 -20.23
CA LEU A 91 -3.07 -3.96 -20.26
C LEU A 91 -2.84 -2.44 -20.19
N GLY A 92 -1.59 -1.97 -20.07
CA GLY A 92 -1.24 -0.56 -19.93
C GLY A 92 -1.56 -0.01 -18.53
N LEU A 93 -1.47 -0.83 -17.51
CA LEU A 93 -1.55 -0.42 -16.10
C LEU A 93 -0.15 -0.33 -15.49
N ASP A 94 0.07 0.65 -14.63
CA ASP A 94 1.17 0.57 -13.69
C ASP A 94 0.88 -0.52 -12.65
N VAL A 95 1.94 -1.17 -12.17
CA VAL A 95 1.79 -2.23 -11.17
C VAL A 95 2.93 -2.19 -10.17
N PHE A 96 2.57 -2.31 -8.91
CA PHE A 96 3.53 -2.38 -7.82
C PHE A 96 2.95 -3.16 -6.64
N SER A 97 3.81 -3.50 -5.70
CA SER A 97 3.43 -4.22 -4.49
C SER A 97 4.01 -3.54 -3.25
N THR A 98 3.27 -3.59 -2.15
CA THR A 98 3.80 -3.24 -0.84
C THR A 98 4.59 -4.44 -0.31
N ALA A 99 5.86 -4.24 0.03
CA ALA A 99 6.64 -5.22 0.77
C ALA A 99 6.34 -5.11 2.27
N PHE A 100 6.18 -6.24 2.95
CA PHE A 100 5.96 -6.26 4.40
C PHE A 100 7.13 -6.89 5.18
N ASP A 101 8.18 -7.30 4.49
CA ASP A 101 9.41 -7.82 5.08
C ASP A 101 10.60 -7.51 4.18
N MET A 102 11.83 -7.66 4.72
CA MET A 102 13.06 -7.29 4.00
C MET A 102 13.32 -8.17 2.79
N GLU A 103 12.97 -9.45 2.83
CA GLU A 103 13.12 -10.39 1.71
C GLU A 103 12.19 -9.96 0.56
N SER A 104 10.97 -9.57 0.88
CA SER A 104 10.01 -9.02 -0.08
C SER A 104 10.50 -7.72 -0.73
N ILE A 105 11.21 -6.85 0.01
CA ILE A 105 11.85 -5.67 -0.60
C ILE A 105 12.89 -6.10 -1.63
N GLU A 106 13.76 -7.07 -1.30
CA GLU A 106 14.79 -7.56 -2.21
C GLU A 106 14.19 -8.18 -3.48
N MET A 107 13.14 -8.99 -3.33
CA MET A 107 12.44 -9.63 -4.45
C MET A 107 11.83 -8.58 -5.39
N LEU A 108 11.14 -7.57 -4.84
CA LEU A 108 10.53 -6.50 -5.61
C LEU A 108 11.58 -5.57 -6.27
N GLU A 109 12.70 -5.31 -5.60
CA GLU A 109 13.84 -4.60 -6.18
C GLU A 109 14.38 -5.34 -7.40
N HIS A 110 14.62 -6.65 -7.30
CA HIS A 110 15.09 -7.48 -8.42
C HIS A 110 14.08 -7.54 -9.57
N SER A 111 12.78 -7.45 -9.27
CA SER A 111 11.74 -7.38 -10.30
C SER A 111 11.69 -6.04 -11.06
N GLY A 112 12.47 -5.04 -10.62
CA GLY A 112 12.52 -3.72 -11.23
C GLY A 112 11.38 -2.79 -10.82
N GLN A 113 10.73 -3.02 -9.67
CA GLN A 113 9.66 -2.17 -9.18
C GLN A 113 10.14 -0.73 -8.95
N SER A 114 9.47 0.25 -9.54
CA SER A 114 9.81 1.67 -9.42
C SER A 114 8.92 2.45 -8.45
N ILE A 115 7.68 2.02 -8.21
CA ILE A 115 6.76 2.66 -7.28
C ILE A 115 6.78 1.87 -5.96
N TRP A 116 7.14 2.54 -4.88
CA TRP A 116 7.30 1.94 -3.56
C TRP A 116 6.27 2.46 -2.58
N LYS A 117 5.38 1.61 -2.14
CA LYS A 117 4.36 1.94 -1.14
C LYS A 117 4.87 1.56 0.25
N ILE A 118 4.89 2.55 1.13
CA ILE A 118 5.18 2.38 2.57
C ILE A 118 3.84 2.38 3.30
N PRO A 119 3.46 1.28 3.96
CA PRO A 119 2.19 1.22 4.70
C PRO A 119 2.28 1.99 6.02
N SER A 120 1.16 2.39 6.56
CA SER A 120 1.08 3.20 7.80
C SER A 120 1.81 2.57 8.99
N GLY A 121 1.80 1.25 9.10
CA GLY A 121 2.51 0.53 10.16
C GLY A 121 4.04 0.65 10.11
N GLU A 122 4.61 1.10 9.00
CA GLU A 122 6.05 1.22 8.79
C GLU A 122 6.58 2.65 8.97
N VAL A 123 5.73 3.63 9.27
CA VAL A 123 6.13 5.06 9.43
C VAL A 123 7.22 5.23 10.49
N THR A 124 7.17 4.44 11.56
CA THR A 124 8.17 4.46 12.65
C THR A 124 9.23 3.37 12.54
N ASN A 125 9.20 2.56 11.49
CA ASN A 125 10.20 1.51 11.23
C ASN A 125 11.40 2.09 10.46
N LEU A 126 12.31 2.77 11.20
CA LEU A 126 13.45 3.47 10.60
C LEU A 126 14.32 2.57 9.69
N PRO A 127 14.65 1.31 10.05
CA PRO A 127 15.42 0.42 9.17
C PRO A 127 14.70 0.12 7.85
N TYR A 128 13.38 -0.01 7.86
CA TYR A 128 12.57 -0.24 6.67
C TYR A 128 12.59 1.02 5.77
N LEU A 129 12.35 2.20 6.36
CA LEU A 129 12.39 3.48 5.63
C LEU A 129 13.75 3.71 4.97
N GLU A 130 14.85 3.50 5.72
CA GLU A 130 16.21 3.60 5.17
C GLU A 130 16.47 2.61 4.03
N ARG A 131 15.97 1.38 4.13
CA ARG A 131 16.11 0.37 3.08
C ARG A 131 15.42 0.82 1.79
N ILE A 132 14.17 1.31 1.89
CA ILE A 132 13.43 1.84 0.74
C ILE A 132 14.11 3.09 0.18
N ALA A 133 14.53 4.02 1.04
CA ALA A 133 15.20 5.25 0.62
C ALA A 133 16.49 4.97 -0.19
N LYS A 134 17.28 4.00 0.22
CA LYS A 134 18.56 3.62 -0.40
C LYS A 134 18.43 2.87 -1.73
N LEU A 135 17.23 2.43 -2.13
CA LEU A 135 17.02 1.77 -3.42
C LEU A 135 17.37 2.70 -4.58
N LYS A 136 18.19 2.23 -5.49
CA LYS A 136 18.66 3.01 -6.65
C LYS A 136 17.96 2.54 -7.91
N MET A 137 16.85 3.15 -8.24
CA MET A 137 16.03 2.82 -9.39
C MET A 137 15.71 4.05 -10.22
N LYS A 138 15.72 3.92 -11.53
CA LYS A 138 15.34 5.02 -12.41
C LYS A 138 13.84 5.29 -12.28
N GLY A 139 13.49 6.56 -12.01
CA GLY A 139 12.10 6.98 -11.88
C GLY A 139 11.42 6.46 -10.61
N LYS A 140 12.21 6.19 -9.56
CA LYS A 140 11.65 5.77 -8.26
C LYS A 140 10.64 6.79 -7.75
N LYS A 141 9.50 6.28 -7.28
CA LYS A 141 8.46 7.02 -6.59
C LYS A 141 8.17 6.34 -5.26
N ILE A 142 7.92 7.13 -4.23
CA ILE A 142 7.55 6.64 -2.90
C ILE A 142 6.18 7.18 -2.54
N ILE A 143 5.31 6.30 -2.07
CA ILE A 143 3.97 6.63 -1.57
C ILE A 143 3.94 6.26 -0.09
N LEU A 144 3.89 7.24 0.80
CA LEU A 144 3.90 7.08 2.26
C LEU A 144 2.48 7.22 2.82
N SER A 145 1.92 6.13 3.35
CA SER A 145 0.67 6.17 4.13
C SER A 145 0.95 6.60 5.56
N THR A 146 0.08 7.44 6.13
CA THR A 146 0.28 8.07 7.44
C THR A 146 -0.83 7.77 8.46
N GLY A 147 -1.62 6.72 8.24
CA GLY A 147 -2.70 6.34 9.16
C GLY A 147 -2.16 6.10 10.57
N MET A 148 -2.87 6.63 11.58
CA MET A 148 -2.53 6.53 13.02
C MET A 148 -1.16 7.11 13.40
N SER A 149 -0.56 7.93 12.53
CA SER A 149 0.72 8.60 12.80
C SER A 149 0.48 10.03 13.30
N THR A 150 1.36 10.50 14.17
CA THR A 150 1.45 11.91 14.55
C THR A 150 2.21 12.69 13.47
N ILE A 151 2.03 14.00 13.42
CA ILE A 151 2.76 14.88 12.50
C ILE A 151 4.29 14.76 12.70
N ASP A 152 4.75 14.65 13.95
CA ASP A 152 6.18 14.49 14.27
C ASP A 152 6.74 13.17 13.72
N GLU A 153 5.98 12.08 13.79
CA GLU A 153 6.38 10.78 13.20
C GLU A 153 6.45 10.85 11.67
N ILE A 154 5.52 11.57 11.05
CA ILE A 154 5.53 11.78 9.60
C ILE A 154 6.77 12.60 9.19
N HIS A 155 7.09 13.69 9.91
CA HIS A 155 8.30 14.46 9.66
C HIS A 155 9.55 13.60 9.78
N GLN A 156 9.68 12.78 10.82
CA GLN A 156 10.84 11.89 10.99
C GLN A 156 10.94 10.90 9.82
N ALA A 157 9.83 10.31 9.37
CA ALA A 157 9.82 9.40 8.24
C ALA A 157 10.25 10.12 6.94
N VAL A 158 9.70 11.29 6.68
CA VAL A 158 10.03 12.11 5.50
C VAL A 158 11.50 12.53 5.53
N ASP A 159 12.05 12.93 6.67
CA ASP A 159 13.46 13.31 6.81
C ASP A 159 14.41 12.15 6.45
N ILE A 160 14.06 10.91 6.80
CA ILE A 160 14.83 9.73 6.41
C ILE A 160 14.76 9.53 4.89
N LEU A 161 13.58 9.62 4.30
CA LEU A 161 13.41 9.44 2.86
C LEU A 161 14.17 10.51 2.07
N LEU A 162 14.14 11.75 2.52
CA LEU A 162 14.84 12.88 1.89
C LEU A 162 16.38 12.80 1.93
N GLN A 163 16.96 11.92 2.75
CA GLN A 163 18.42 11.67 2.70
C GLN A 163 18.87 11.06 1.37
N HIS A 164 17.97 10.41 0.64
CA HIS A 164 18.28 9.67 -0.58
C HIS A 164 17.34 9.97 -1.75
N GLU A 165 16.22 10.65 -1.50
CA GLU A 165 15.20 11.00 -2.49
C GLU A 165 14.87 12.49 -2.50
N SER A 166 14.38 12.96 -3.62
CA SER A 166 13.81 14.31 -3.72
C SER A 166 12.32 14.32 -3.38
N LYS A 167 11.84 15.46 -2.87
CA LYS A 167 10.44 15.61 -2.45
C LYS A 167 9.43 15.36 -3.58
N GLU A 168 9.80 15.67 -4.81
CA GLU A 168 8.95 15.45 -6.00
C GLU A 168 8.71 13.97 -6.31
N ASN A 169 9.47 13.07 -5.66
CA ASN A 169 9.31 11.64 -5.76
C ASN A 169 8.55 11.02 -4.58
N ILE A 170 8.11 11.83 -3.63
CA ILE A 170 7.43 11.36 -2.43
C ILE A 170 6.01 11.93 -2.41
N THR A 171 5.02 11.06 -2.33
CA THR A 171 3.61 11.39 -2.11
C THR A 171 3.21 10.95 -0.71
N ILE A 172 2.55 11.83 0.05
CA ILE A 172 2.08 11.55 1.41
C ILE A 172 0.56 11.33 1.34
N LEU A 173 0.07 10.22 1.92
CA LEU A 173 -1.35 9.90 1.89
C LEU A 173 -1.97 10.07 3.27
N HIS A 174 -3.08 10.81 3.32
CA HIS A 174 -4.02 10.66 4.42
C HIS A 174 -4.70 9.28 4.33
N CYS A 175 -4.71 8.54 5.42
CA CYS A 175 -5.37 7.24 5.54
C CYS A 175 -5.87 7.00 6.96
N ASN A 176 -6.84 6.10 7.09
CA ASN A 176 -7.27 5.55 8.36
C ASN A 176 -6.74 4.11 8.53
N THR A 177 -6.67 3.61 9.76
CA THR A 177 -6.24 2.23 10.07
C THR A 177 -7.40 1.34 10.53
N GLU A 178 -8.61 1.82 10.52
CA GLU A 178 -9.81 1.01 10.72
C GLU A 178 -10.34 0.50 9.37
N TYR A 179 -10.58 -0.80 9.25
CA TYR A 179 -10.99 -1.45 8.01
C TYR A 179 -12.30 -2.23 8.19
N PRO A 180 -13.42 -1.75 7.62
CA PRO A 180 -13.60 -0.48 6.90
C PRO A 180 -13.67 0.71 7.85
N THR A 181 -13.26 1.87 7.35
CA THR A 181 -13.38 3.13 8.10
C THR A 181 -14.85 3.55 8.19
N PRO A 182 -15.37 3.86 9.39
CA PRO A 182 -16.68 4.50 9.51
C PRO A 182 -16.66 5.93 8.94
N ASP A 183 -17.72 6.34 8.25
CA ASP A 183 -17.81 7.66 7.59
C ASP A 183 -17.46 8.84 8.54
N LYS A 184 -17.86 8.74 9.81
CA LYS A 184 -17.57 9.77 10.83
C LYS A 184 -16.08 9.90 11.18
N ASP A 185 -15.26 8.87 10.87
CA ASP A 185 -13.85 8.79 11.22
C ASP A 185 -12.92 9.04 10.03
N VAL A 186 -13.47 9.26 8.82
CA VAL A 186 -12.71 9.52 7.57
C VAL A 186 -11.87 10.81 7.68
N ASN A 187 -12.37 11.85 8.35
CA ASN A 187 -11.63 13.09 8.65
C ASN A 187 -10.88 13.71 7.47
N LEU A 188 -11.56 14.03 6.37
CA LEU A 188 -10.95 14.61 5.17
C LEU A 188 -10.17 15.91 5.42
N SER A 189 -10.52 16.65 6.50
CA SER A 189 -9.77 17.87 6.89
C SER A 189 -8.30 17.60 7.26
N ALA A 190 -7.93 16.35 7.54
CA ALA A 190 -6.53 15.99 7.74
C ALA A 190 -5.68 16.18 6.47
N ILE A 191 -6.28 16.15 5.29
CA ILE A 191 -5.61 16.45 4.02
C ILE A 191 -5.14 17.90 4.00
N ASP A 192 -5.97 18.84 4.45
CA ASP A 192 -5.59 20.26 4.55
C ASP A 192 -4.44 20.44 5.52
N THR A 193 -4.44 19.71 6.64
CA THR A 193 -3.33 19.71 7.60
C THR A 193 -2.04 19.21 6.96
N LEU A 194 -2.10 18.10 6.22
CA LEU A 194 -0.93 17.58 5.50
C LEU A 194 -0.41 18.57 4.45
N HIS A 195 -1.29 19.27 3.72
CA HIS A 195 -0.87 20.32 2.78
C HIS A 195 -0.18 21.51 3.48
N GLN A 196 -0.61 21.87 4.68
CA GLN A 196 0.02 22.94 5.46
C GLN A 196 1.38 22.53 6.02
N GLU A 197 1.51 21.31 6.52
CA GLU A 197 2.75 20.80 7.11
C GLU A 197 3.78 20.37 6.04
N PHE A 198 3.32 19.92 4.87
CA PHE A 198 4.14 19.41 3.78
C PHE A 198 3.83 20.11 2.44
N PRO A 199 3.98 21.44 2.35
CA PRO A 199 3.49 22.24 1.20
C PRO A 199 4.17 21.93 -0.13
N ASP A 200 5.35 21.30 -0.09
CA ASP A 200 6.15 20.96 -1.26
C ASP A 200 5.95 19.51 -1.75
N PHE A 201 5.04 18.75 -1.11
CA PHE A 201 4.80 17.35 -1.44
C PHE A 201 3.46 17.16 -2.13
N GLU A 202 3.34 16.12 -2.94
CA GLU A 202 2.03 15.66 -3.36
C GLU A 202 1.30 15.02 -2.19
N ILE A 203 0.06 15.44 -1.96
CA ILE A 203 -0.81 14.85 -0.94
C ILE A 203 -1.90 14.06 -1.65
N GLY A 204 -2.19 12.89 -1.14
CA GLY A 204 -3.23 12.02 -1.65
C GLY A 204 -4.09 11.44 -0.52
N PHE A 205 -5.05 10.62 -0.91
CA PHE A 205 -5.98 9.96 -0.01
C PHE A 205 -5.99 8.45 -0.26
N SER A 206 -6.07 7.66 0.80
CA SER A 206 -6.20 6.21 0.71
C SER A 206 -7.20 5.74 1.74
N GLU A 207 -8.28 5.13 1.27
CA GLU A 207 -9.35 4.64 2.10
C GLU A 207 -9.71 3.20 1.77
N PHE A 208 -10.26 2.48 2.75
CA PHE A 208 -10.84 1.16 2.59
C PHE A 208 -12.29 1.21 3.04
N ASP A 209 -13.18 1.53 2.11
CA ASP A 209 -14.61 1.66 2.35
C ASP A 209 -15.39 0.43 1.86
N LYS A 210 -16.55 0.19 2.50
CA LYS A 210 -17.55 -0.78 2.04
C LYS A 210 -18.31 -0.31 0.78
N GLN A 211 -18.30 1.00 0.51
CA GLN A 211 -18.96 1.59 -0.65
C GLN A 211 -17.97 2.36 -1.51
N PRO A 212 -17.71 1.94 -2.75
CA PRO A 212 -16.71 2.57 -3.63
C PRO A 212 -17.09 3.98 -4.12
N LEU A 213 -18.10 4.62 -3.55
CA LEU A 213 -18.71 5.86 -4.06
C LEU A 213 -17.99 7.15 -3.64
N TYR A 214 -17.08 7.12 -2.65
CA TYR A 214 -16.46 8.34 -2.12
C TYR A 214 -15.09 8.71 -2.72
N LEU A 215 -14.54 7.87 -3.58
CA LEU A 215 -13.21 8.11 -4.19
C LEU A 215 -13.21 9.12 -5.36
N LEU A 216 -14.35 9.65 -5.77
CA LEU A 216 -14.47 10.40 -7.03
C LEU A 216 -14.47 11.92 -6.91
N GLU A 217 -14.39 12.53 -5.71
CA GLU A 217 -14.56 13.98 -5.56
C GLU A 217 -13.39 14.74 -4.94
N TYR A 218 -12.20 14.19 -4.81
CA TYR A 218 -11.07 15.01 -4.34
C TYR A 218 -10.25 15.55 -5.50
N GLU A 219 -10.62 16.73 -5.97
CA GLU A 219 -9.77 17.55 -6.83
C GLU A 219 -8.58 18.07 -6.02
N SER A 220 -7.36 17.83 -6.50
CA SER A 220 -6.20 18.58 -6.02
C SER A 220 -6.42 20.04 -6.38
N ILE A 221 -6.68 20.86 -5.37
CA ILE A 221 -6.73 22.32 -5.46
C ILE A 221 -5.32 22.85 -5.70
#